data_b97fec697f00861ff65287ef961684f8
#
_entry.id   b97fec697f00861ff65287ef961684f8
#
_cell.length_a   1.000
_cell.length_b   1.000
_cell.length_c   1.000
_cell.angle_alpha   90.00
_cell.angle_beta   90.00
_cell.angle_gamma   90.00
#
_symmetry.space_group_name_H-M   'P 1'
#
loop_
_entity.id
_entity.type
_entity.pdbx_description
1 polymer ?
#
loop_
_entity_poly.entity_id
_entity_poly.type
_entity_poly.pdbx_seq_one_letter_code
_entity_poly.pdbx_strand_id
1 'polypeptide(L)'
;MGALAGNRACQCNVIRLSLRYANLTTLEEGYGINLVPLATFAMEIYGDDPCEEFQPKIASADSARIDQKTSRLTALMHKAITIIQFKEEAAIIKRNPSWKMKNRLLFHNIDYDKGTITLDGKEYPLKSNSFPTIDPNHPDRLTPEEKQLMEKLNHSFQVSEKLHKHINMILRHGCMYAIFNNNLLFHASIPLNADGSLKEVEIAPGIKCSGKELLYNIGMLIRTPFQTDSSEEERKYATDFFLYLWCGPDSPLFDKSKMATFERYFIADKATHNEEKGNYFKLRDNEQIVDNIMDAFEVTGANRHIINGHVPVHVCNGENPIKANGKLMVIDGGFSQAYHKETGIAGYTLVYHSRGFVLVQHEPFTSTLDAIQKCNDIKSTTQIVEMSAHRMRVADTDIGHELGKQIKDLERLLYAYRHGYIKEVIPNK
;
A
#
# COMPACT_ATOMS: atom_id res chain seq x y z
N MET A 1 9.23 0.12 -2.87
CA MET A 1 9.55 0.40 -4.28
C MET A 1 9.84 1.89 -4.48
N GLY A 2 8.87 2.79 -4.26
CA GLY A 2 9.05 4.23 -4.50
C GLY A 2 10.29 4.85 -3.82
N ALA A 3 10.56 4.49 -2.56
CA ALA A 3 11.75 4.98 -1.84
C ALA A 3 13.07 4.57 -2.53
N LEU A 4 13.17 3.32 -3.02
CA LEU A 4 14.35 2.85 -3.76
C LEU A 4 14.44 3.47 -5.16
N ALA A 5 13.31 3.72 -5.80
CA ALA A 5 13.24 4.42 -7.09
C ALA A 5 13.70 5.89 -7.02
N GLY A 6 13.91 6.43 -5.81
CA GLY A 6 14.32 7.81 -5.60
C GLY A 6 13.16 8.80 -5.40
N ASN A 7 11.93 8.32 -5.17
CA ASN A 7 10.82 9.18 -4.78
C ASN A 7 11.03 9.68 -3.34
N ARG A 8 11.42 10.94 -3.19
CA ARG A 8 11.78 11.55 -1.90
C ARG A 8 10.58 11.66 -0.95
N ALA A 9 9.38 11.91 -1.45
CA ALA A 9 8.16 11.89 -0.63
C ALA A 9 7.91 10.49 -0.03
N CYS A 10 8.11 9.42 -0.81
CA CYS A 10 8.02 8.05 -0.30
C CYS A 10 9.11 7.74 0.73
N GLN A 11 10.33 8.23 0.55
CA GLN A 11 11.41 8.09 1.54
C GLN A 11 11.03 8.77 2.86
N CYS A 12 10.60 10.02 2.80
CA CYS A 12 10.12 10.76 3.96
C CYS A 12 8.96 10.03 4.66
N ASN A 13 8.00 9.50 3.90
CA ASN A 13 6.87 8.76 4.47
C ASN A 13 7.30 7.51 5.25
N VAL A 14 8.20 6.71 4.70
CA VAL A 14 8.72 5.51 5.36
C VAL A 14 9.40 5.89 6.67
N ILE A 15 10.27 6.91 6.66
CA ILE A 15 10.95 7.40 7.87
C ILE A 15 9.93 7.96 8.87
N ARG A 16 8.99 8.78 8.43
CA ARG A 16 7.94 9.37 9.25
C ARG A 16 7.11 8.31 9.98
N LEU A 17 6.70 7.26 9.28
CA LEU A 17 5.92 6.17 9.88
C LEU A 17 6.76 5.39 10.90
N SER A 18 8.03 5.13 10.62
CA SER A 18 8.93 4.47 11.57
C SER A 18 9.15 5.29 12.85
N LEU A 19 9.28 6.61 12.72
CA LEU A 19 9.36 7.53 13.87
C LEU A 19 8.05 7.59 14.65
N ARG A 20 6.91 7.66 13.95
CA ARG A 20 5.59 7.69 14.57
C ARG A 20 5.32 6.49 15.49
N TYR A 21 5.80 5.31 15.12
CA TYR A 21 5.60 4.07 15.86
C TYR A 21 6.85 3.61 16.62
N ALA A 22 7.87 4.46 16.71
CA ALA A 22 9.15 4.17 17.37
C ALA A 22 9.81 2.87 16.87
N ASN A 23 9.68 2.58 15.58
CA ASN A 23 10.21 1.37 14.94
C ASN A 23 11.35 1.72 13.96
N LEU A 24 12.45 2.29 14.49
CA LEU A 24 13.61 2.68 13.68
C LEU A 24 14.52 1.49 13.36
N THR A 25 14.54 0.48 14.23
CA THR A 25 15.38 -0.72 14.08
C THR A 25 15.24 -1.37 12.70
N THR A 26 14.03 -1.42 12.16
CA THR A 26 13.78 -1.96 10.80
C THR A 26 14.52 -1.16 9.72
N LEU A 27 14.56 0.17 9.82
CA LEU A 27 15.25 1.01 8.86
C LEU A 27 16.76 0.98 9.05
N GLU A 28 17.24 1.19 10.28
CA GLU A 28 18.65 1.35 10.59
C GLU A 28 19.39 0.00 10.56
N GLU A 29 18.99 -0.95 11.40
CA GLU A 29 19.63 -2.27 11.47
C GLU A 29 19.16 -3.20 10.36
N GLY A 30 17.84 -3.11 10.02
CA GLY A 30 17.24 -3.96 9.01
C GLY A 30 17.72 -3.66 7.58
N TYR A 31 17.76 -2.40 7.20
CA TYR A 31 18.09 -1.94 5.85
C TYR A 31 19.34 -1.07 5.75
N GLY A 32 19.98 -0.69 6.86
CA GLY A 32 21.17 0.14 6.89
C GLY A 32 20.91 1.61 6.51
N ILE A 33 19.68 2.10 6.72
CA ILE A 33 19.33 3.49 6.42
C ILE A 33 19.88 4.40 7.51
N ASN A 34 20.82 5.26 7.17
CA ASN A 34 21.46 6.17 8.13
C ASN A 34 20.58 7.37 8.43
N LEU A 35 20.02 7.43 9.64
CA LEU A 35 19.18 8.53 10.12
C LEU A 35 19.94 9.58 10.96
N VAL A 36 21.24 9.41 11.20
CA VAL A 36 22.05 10.40 11.95
C VAL A 36 21.98 11.80 11.35
N PRO A 37 22.04 12.00 10.01
CA PRO A 37 21.88 13.34 9.43
C PRO A 37 20.53 14.00 9.75
N LEU A 38 19.45 13.21 9.81
CA LEU A 38 18.12 13.71 10.21
C LEU A 38 18.09 14.08 11.70
N ALA A 39 18.70 13.29 12.55
CA ALA A 39 18.80 13.56 13.99
C ALA A 39 19.54 14.89 14.25
N THR A 40 20.69 15.10 13.58
CA THR A 40 21.47 16.33 13.68
C THR A 40 20.65 17.54 13.21
N PHE A 41 20.08 17.47 12.01
CA PHE A 41 19.25 18.53 11.45
C PHE A 41 18.05 18.87 12.36
N ALA A 42 17.38 17.83 12.90
CA ALA A 42 16.23 18.03 13.76
C ALA A 42 16.60 18.70 15.10
N MET A 43 17.75 18.36 15.68
CA MET A 43 18.25 19.03 16.90
C MET A 43 18.62 20.48 16.65
N GLU A 44 19.26 20.78 15.53
CA GLU A 44 19.69 22.14 15.19
C GLU A 44 18.53 23.08 14.89
N ILE A 45 17.53 22.61 14.15
CA ILE A 45 16.43 23.46 13.65
C ILE A 45 15.19 23.42 14.54
N TYR A 46 14.86 22.28 15.13
CA TYR A 46 13.65 22.07 15.91
C TYR A 46 13.92 21.88 17.41
N GLY A 47 15.17 22.09 17.88
CA GLY A 47 15.57 21.84 19.26
C GLY A 47 14.67 22.47 20.32
N ASP A 48 14.19 23.69 20.09
CA ASP A 48 13.31 24.43 21.00
C ASP A 48 11.81 24.24 20.70
N ASP A 49 11.45 23.55 19.62
CA ASP A 49 10.04 23.30 19.25
C ASP A 49 9.43 22.24 20.15
N PRO A 50 8.25 22.44 20.74
CA PRO A 50 7.63 21.44 21.64
C PRO A 50 7.33 20.09 20.96
N CYS A 51 7.00 20.09 19.68
CA CYS A 51 6.68 18.91 18.87
C CYS A 51 5.64 17.96 19.51
N GLU A 52 4.63 18.53 20.20
CA GLU A 52 3.64 17.75 20.96
C GLU A 52 2.85 16.77 20.08
N GLU A 53 2.47 17.21 18.87
CA GLU A 53 1.70 16.43 17.90
C GLU A 53 2.50 15.29 17.26
N PHE A 54 3.82 15.32 17.45
CA PHE A 54 4.78 14.41 16.82
C PHE A 54 5.34 13.37 17.79
N GLN A 55 4.84 13.32 19.01
CA GLN A 55 5.26 12.31 19.98
C GLN A 55 5.03 10.90 19.42
N PRO A 56 5.98 9.96 19.60
CA PRO A 56 5.84 8.60 19.10
C PRO A 56 4.69 7.88 19.80
N LYS A 57 3.94 7.10 19.03
CA LYS A 57 2.89 6.22 19.54
C LYS A 57 3.52 4.88 19.93
N ILE A 58 3.85 4.73 21.21
CA ILE A 58 4.50 3.53 21.73
C ILE A 58 3.42 2.60 22.28
N ALA A 59 3.50 1.31 21.93
CA ALA A 59 2.65 0.30 22.55
C ALA A 59 2.96 0.20 24.06
N SER A 60 1.95 0.00 24.90
CA SER A 60 2.10 -0.04 26.35
C SER A 60 3.15 -1.06 26.83
N ALA A 61 3.35 -2.16 26.11
CA ALA A 61 4.36 -3.16 26.42
C ALA A 61 5.81 -2.68 26.18
N ASP A 62 6.02 -1.68 25.31
CA ASP A 62 7.33 -1.16 24.93
C ASP A 62 7.61 0.22 25.55
N SER A 63 6.66 0.81 26.25
CA SER A 63 6.80 2.14 26.85
C SER A 63 7.94 2.24 27.88
N ALA A 64 8.30 1.14 28.52
CA ALA A 64 9.42 1.07 29.47
C ALA A 64 10.81 1.06 28.77
N ARG A 65 10.87 0.90 27.44
CA ARG A 65 12.12 0.77 26.69
C ARG A 65 12.64 2.08 26.10
N ILE A 66 11.81 3.13 26.06
CA ILE A 66 12.16 4.41 25.44
C ILE A 66 12.22 5.46 26.55
N ASP A 67 13.41 6.00 26.78
CA ASP A 67 13.61 7.10 27.73
C ASP A 67 13.07 8.43 27.17
N GLN A 68 12.91 9.41 28.04
CA GLN A 68 12.36 10.73 27.69
C GLN A 68 13.22 11.46 26.64
N LYS A 69 14.56 11.31 26.68
CA LYS A 69 15.48 11.95 25.77
C LYS A 69 15.33 11.37 24.35
N THR A 70 15.26 10.06 24.24
CA THR A 70 15.02 9.34 22.98
C THR A 70 13.65 9.69 22.41
N SER A 71 12.60 9.74 23.24
CA SER A 71 11.26 10.15 22.82
C SER A 71 11.25 11.59 22.27
N ARG A 72 11.95 12.50 22.95
CA ARG A 72 12.10 13.89 22.51
C ARG A 72 12.78 13.99 21.15
N LEU A 73 13.94 13.35 20.97
CA LEU A 73 14.66 13.32 19.70
C LEU A 73 13.80 12.73 18.58
N THR A 74 13.09 11.63 18.86
CA THR A 74 12.16 11.01 17.91
C THR A 74 11.07 11.99 17.46
N ALA A 75 10.51 12.79 18.38
CA ALA A 75 9.50 13.80 18.05
C ALA A 75 10.06 14.93 17.17
N LEU A 76 11.28 15.40 17.44
CA LEU A 76 11.97 16.42 16.60
C LEU A 76 12.20 15.90 15.18
N MET A 77 12.78 14.69 15.05
CA MET A 77 13.00 14.03 13.77
C MET A 77 11.68 13.81 13.02
N HIS A 78 10.64 13.43 13.73
CA HIS A 78 9.31 13.16 13.18
C HIS A 78 8.71 14.44 12.57
N LYS A 79 8.75 15.57 13.29
CA LYS A 79 8.29 16.85 12.78
C LYS A 79 9.11 17.30 11.57
N ALA A 80 10.44 17.26 11.67
CA ALA A 80 11.35 17.68 10.62
C ALA A 80 11.08 16.94 9.31
N ILE A 81 11.07 15.60 9.35
CA ILE A 81 10.83 14.79 8.14
C ILE A 81 9.41 14.93 7.60
N THR A 82 8.41 15.22 8.46
CA THR A 82 7.03 15.46 8.05
C THR A 82 6.90 16.77 7.26
N ILE A 83 7.54 17.84 7.70
CA ILE A 83 7.57 19.11 6.96
C ILE A 83 8.24 18.93 5.60
N ILE A 84 9.38 18.28 5.56
CA ILE A 84 10.10 17.96 4.31
C ILE A 84 9.23 17.09 3.38
N GLN A 85 8.51 16.10 3.93
CA GLN A 85 7.60 15.26 3.16
C GLN A 85 6.57 16.09 2.40
N PHE A 86 5.88 17.02 3.07
CA PHE A 86 4.87 17.87 2.42
C PHE A 86 5.45 18.79 1.36
N LYS A 87 6.68 19.27 1.53
CA LYS A 87 7.38 20.06 0.50
C LYS A 87 7.71 19.20 -0.73
N GLU A 88 8.22 17.98 -0.54
CA GLU A 88 8.51 17.05 -1.63
C GLU A 88 7.23 16.56 -2.33
N GLU A 89 6.14 16.31 -1.59
CA GLU A 89 4.83 16.00 -2.17
C GLU A 89 4.33 17.15 -3.04
N ALA A 90 4.41 18.39 -2.55
CA ALA A 90 4.00 19.58 -3.30
C ALA A 90 4.81 19.77 -4.58
N ALA A 91 6.12 19.51 -4.55
CA ALA A 91 6.97 19.58 -5.73
C ALA A 91 6.55 18.52 -6.79
N ILE A 92 6.19 17.30 -6.37
CA ILE A 92 5.69 16.24 -7.26
C ILE A 92 4.31 16.63 -7.84
N ILE A 93 3.39 17.09 -7.00
CA ILE A 93 2.03 17.47 -7.41
C ILE A 93 2.07 18.62 -8.44
N LYS A 94 2.92 19.65 -8.24
CA LYS A 94 3.06 20.78 -9.14
C LYS A 94 3.53 20.39 -10.54
N ARG A 95 4.43 19.40 -10.67
CA ARG A 95 4.90 18.94 -11.97
C ARG A 95 3.98 17.92 -12.64
N ASN A 96 2.96 17.42 -11.91
CA ASN A 96 1.99 16.46 -12.41
C ASN A 96 0.54 16.98 -12.25
N PRO A 97 0.15 18.09 -12.92
CA PRO A 97 -1.14 18.76 -12.72
C PRO A 97 -2.35 17.93 -13.16
N SER A 98 -2.17 16.95 -14.04
CA SER A 98 -3.22 16.03 -14.49
C SER A 98 -3.77 15.16 -13.37
N TRP A 99 -3.03 14.93 -12.30
CA TRP A 99 -3.46 14.15 -11.13
C TRP A 99 -4.56 14.84 -10.29
N LYS A 100 -4.85 16.12 -10.56
CA LYS A 100 -5.91 16.91 -9.89
C LYS A 100 -5.75 16.98 -8.36
N MET A 101 -4.51 16.99 -7.87
CA MET A 101 -4.17 17.01 -6.44
C MET A 101 -3.82 18.41 -5.89
N LYS A 102 -4.17 19.50 -6.59
CA LYS A 102 -3.84 20.89 -6.16
C LYS A 102 -4.35 21.22 -4.76
N ASN A 103 -5.49 20.64 -4.36
CA ASN A 103 -6.06 20.80 -3.02
C ASN A 103 -5.16 20.22 -1.91
N ARG A 104 -4.09 19.51 -2.27
CA ARG A 104 -3.09 18.98 -1.32
C ARG A 104 -1.84 19.85 -1.18
N LEU A 105 -1.78 21.00 -1.83
CA LEU A 105 -0.75 22.01 -1.64
C LEU A 105 -1.02 22.83 -0.37
N LEU A 106 -1.05 22.14 0.78
CA LEU A 106 -1.65 22.65 2.02
C LEU A 106 -0.89 23.81 2.66
N PHE A 107 0.44 23.85 2.52
CA PHE A 107 1.23 24.99 3.04
C PHE A 107 0.88 26.33 2.38
N HIS A 108 0.34 26.34 1.16
CA HIS A 108 -0.15 27.54 0.50
C HIS A 108 -1.47 28.08 1.06
N ASN A 109 -2.18 27.28 1.84
CA ASN A 109 -3.48 27.63 2.42
C ASN A 109 -3.36 28.13 3.86
N ILE A 110 -2.13 28.21 4.38
CA ILE A 110 -1.85 28.67 5.76
C ILE A 110 -1.69 30.20 5.79
N ASP A 111 -2.42 30.84 6.69
CA ASP A 111 -2.13 32.21 7.16
C ASP A 111 -1.16 32.08 8.34
N TYR A 112 0.13 32.31 8.06
CA TYR A 112 1.20 32.14 9.05
C TYR A 112 1.17 33.17 10.15
N ASP A 113 0.57 34.37 9.90
CA ASP A 113 0.45 35.44 10.89
C ASP A 113 -0.66 35.12 11.89
N LYS A 114 -1.79 34.55 11.40
CA LYS A 114 -2.91 34.16 12.26
C LYS A 114 -2.78 32.78 12.84
N GLY A 115 -1.93 31.91 12.28
CA GLY A 115 -1.84 30.50 12.66
C GLY A 115 -3.09 29.69 12.27
N THR A 116 -3.67 29.98 11.12
CA THR A 116 -4.86 29.32 10.60
C THR A 116 -4.63 28.73 9.22
N ILE A 117 -5.48 27.79 8.82
CA ILE A 117 -5.48 27.21 7.47
C ILE A 117 -6.88 27.20 6.88
N THR A 118 -6.99 27.54 5.58
CA THR A 118 -8.26 27.48 4.86
C THR A 118 -8.37 26.16 4.08
N LEU A 119 -9.37 25.33 4.40
CA LEU A 119 -9.71 24.09 3.70
C LEU A 119 -11.16 24.15 3.23
N ASP A 120 -11.39 23.92 1.96
CA ASP A 120 -12.73 23.90 1.33
C ASP A 120 -13.57 25.16 1.69
N GLY A 121 -12.90 26.33 1.74
CA GLY A 121 -13.51 27.62 2.04
C GLY A 121 -13.80 27.90 3.52
N LYS A 122 -13.41 27.00 4.43
CA LYS A 122 -13.54 27.15 5.87
C LYS A 122 -12.19 27.30 6.53
N GLU A 123 -12.07 28.23 7.47
CA GLU A 123 -10.86 28.52 8.25
C GLU A 123 -10.82 27.65 9.50
N TYR A 124 -9.63 27.08 9.79
CA TYR A 124 -9.36 26.23 10.95
C TYR A 124 -8.10 26.71 11.66
N PRO A 125 -8.10 26.80 13.01
CA PRO A 125 -6.89 27.08 13.77
C PRO A 125 -5.92 25.91 13.69
N LEU A 126 -4.63 26.21 13.55
CA LEU A 126 -3.56 25.24 13.65
C LEU A 126 -3.27 24.94 15.13
N LYS A 127 -2.97 23.68 15.46
CA LYS A 127 -2.52 23.28 16.80
C LYS A 127 -1.17 23.90 17.17
N SER A 128 -0.31 24.07 16.17
CA SER A 128 1.00 24.69 16.28
C SER A 128 1.28 25.51 15.02
N ASN A 129 1.77 26.73 15.19
CA ASN A 129 2.21 27.62 14.10
C ASN A 129 3.74 27.71 14.00
N SER A 130 4.45 26.71 14.55
CA SER A 130 5.91 26.63 14.46
C SER A 130 6.34 25.89 13.22
N PHE A 131 6.85 26.64 12.24
CA PHE A 131 7.34 26.16 10.95
C PHE A 131 8.71 26.77 10.61
N PRO A 132 9.79 26.41 11.33
CA PRO A 132 11.08 27.12 11.26
C PRO A 132 11.75 27.07 9.88
N THR A 133 11.40 26.12 9.02
CA THR A 133 11.99 25.99 7.67
C THR A 133 11.05 26.45 6.54
N ILE A 134 9.89 27.03 6.87
CA ILE A 134 8.94 27.49 5.84
C ILE A 134 9.11 28.98 5.59
N ASP A 135 9.35 29.35 4.32
CA ASP A 135 9.20 30.70 3.81
C ASP A 135 7.74 30.89 3.37
N PRO A 136 6.96 31.80 3.99
CA PRO A 136 5.55 32.03 3.61
C PRO A 136 5.35 32.40 2.13
N ASN A 137 6.36 33.04 1.47
CA ASN A 137 6.29 33.36 0.05
C ASN A 137 6.52 32.15 -0.87
N HIS A 138 7.25 31.16 -0.37
CA HIS A 138 7.61 29.93 -1.09
C HIS A 138 7.51 28.70 -0.18
N PRO A 139 6.30 28.38 0.34
CA PRO A 139 6.15 27.49 1.49
C PRO A 139 6.52 26.02 1.23
N ASP A 140 6.56 25.59 -0.01
CA ASP A 140 7.00 24.25 -0.43
C ASP A 140 8.46 24.20 -0.93
N ARG A 141 9.20 25.30 -0.81
CA ARG A 141 10.62 25.32 -1.19
C ARG A 141 11.47 24.71 -0.08
N LEU A 142 12.28 23.71 -0.45
CA LEU A 142 13.29 23.17 0.47
C LEU A 142 14.39 24.21 0.75
N THR A 143 14.81 24.31 2.01
CA THR A 143 16.02 25.06 2.38
C THR A 143 17.28 24.36 1.84
N PRO A 144 18.45 25.03 1.80
CA PRO A 144 19.70 24.39 1.43
C PRO A 144 20.02 23.17 2.32
N GLU A 145 19.78 23.29 3.62
CA GLU A 145 20.02 22.24 4.62
C GLU A 145 19.09 21.04 4.41
N GLU A 146 17.80 21.30 4.15
CA GLU A 146 16.82 20.25 3.80
C GLU A 146 17.21 19.53 2.51
N LYS A 147 17.69 20.24 1.48
CA LYS A 147 18.17 19.61 0.24
C LYS A 147 19.35 18.69 0.51
N GLN A 148 20.36 19.16 1.27
CA GLN A 148 21.52 18.37 1.63
C GLN A 148 21.13 17.13 2.45
N LEU A 149 20.19 17.29 3.39
CA LEU A 149 19.65 16.16 4.16
C LEU A 149 19.00 15.13 3.23
N MET A 150 18.12 15.58 2.32
CA MET A 150 17.43 14.68 1.40
C MET A 150 18.38 13.96 0.43
N GLU A 151 19.50 14.58 0.03
CA GLU A 151 20.53 13.91 -0.75
C GLU A 151 21.20 12.76 0.03
N LYS A 152 21.55 13.00 1.31
CA LYS A 152 22.12 11.97 2.18
C LYS A 152 21.14 10.82 2.44
N LEU A 153 19.87 11.12 2.70
CA LEU A 153 18.83 10.11 2.92
C LEU A 153 18.59 9.30 1.64
N ASN A 154 18.44 9.97 0.49
CA ASN A 154 18.25 9.31 -0.79
C ASN A 154 19.42 8.35 -1.11
N HIS A 155 20.66 8.82 -0.91
CA HIS A 155 21.84 7.97 -1.07
C HIS A 155 21.76 6.71 -0.20
N SER A 156 21.39 6.87 1.07
CA SER A 156 21.25 5.76 2.02
C SER A 156 20.24 4.69 1.55
N PHE A 157 19.08 5.10 0.99
CA PHE A 157 18.13 4.17 0.38
C PHE A 157 18.72 3.48 -0.86
N GLN A 158 19.43 4.21 -1.70
CA GLN A 158 19.96 3.69 -2.96
C GLN A 158 21.10 2.69 -2.79
N VAL A 159 21.90 2.80 -1.72
CA VAL A 159 23.01 1.85 -1.46
C VAL A 159 22.61 0.65 -0.61
N SER A 160 21.37 0.57 -0.14
CA SER A 160 20.89 -0.53 0.70
C SER A 160 20.74 -1.83 -0.10
N GLU A 161 21.74 -2.71 -0.05
CA GLU A 161 21.72 -4.00 -0.77
C GLU A 161 20.51 -4.88 -0.40
N LYS A 162 20.14 -4.91 0.88
CA LYS A 162 19.02 -5.72 1.35
C LYS A 162 17.71 -5.20 0.79
N LEU A 163 17.55 -3.87 0.70
CA LEU A 163 16.37 -3.26 0.08
C LEU A 163 16.32 -3.60 -1.41
N HIS A 164 17.45 -3.50 -2.12
CA HIS A 164 17.53 -3.93 -3.53
C HIS A 164 17.10 -5.39 -3.72
N LYS A 165 17.60 -6.31 -2.90
CA LYS A 165 17.24 -7.74 -2.98
C LYS A 165 15.74 -7.95 -2.80
N HIS A 166 15.12 -7.31 -1.81
CA HIS A 166 13.69 -7.44 -1.54
C HIS A 166 12.84 -6.81 -2.66
N ILE A 167 13.20 -5.61 -3.12
CA ILE A 167 12.46 -4.95 -4.20
C ILE A 167 12.62 -5.71 -5.52
N ASN A 168 13.80 -6.24 -5.84
CA ASN A 168 14.01 -7.07 -7.02
C ASN A 168 13.14 -8.35 -6.99
N MET A 169 12.95 -8.97 -5.81
CA MET A 169 12.02 -10.08 -5.67
C MET A 169 10.59 -9.66 -6.01
N ILE A 170 10.13 -8.51 -5.46
CA ILE A 170 8.79 -7.98 -5.75
C ILE A 170 8.64 -7.62 -7.23
N LEU A 171 9.66 -7.03 -7.86
CA LEU A 171 9.64 -6.68 -9.28
C LEU A 171 9.55 -7.91 -10.19
N ARG A 172 10.18 -9.02 -9.81
CA ARG A 172 10.19 -10.27 -10.60
C ARG A 172 8.91 -11.09 -10.45
N HIS A 173 8.37 -11.15 -9.24
CA HIS A 173 7.30 -12.09 -8.88
C HIS A 173 5.99 -11.39 -8.49
N GLY A 174 6.01 -10.10 -8.18
CA GLY A 174 4.83 -9.34 -7.81
C GLY A 174 4.01 -8.91 -9.04
N CYS A 175 2.72 -8.75 -8.84
CA CYS A 175 1.77 -8.25 -9.83
C CYS A 175 0.73 -7.36 -9.16
N MET A 176 0.04 -6.54 -9.95
CA MET A 176 -1.06 -5.70 -9.47
C MET A 176 -2.35 -6.49 -9.26
N TYR A 177 -2.52 -7.56 -9.99
CA TYR A 177 -3.59 -8.54 -9.85
C TYR A 177 -3.09 -9.93 -10.25
N ALA A 178 -3.77 -10.96 -9.79
CA ALA A 178 -3.57 -12.34 -10.23
C ALA A 178 -4.93 -13.00 -10.47
N ILE A 179 -4.97 -13.91 -11.43
CA ILE A 179 -6.13 -14.78 -11.65
C ILE A 179 -5.62 -16.20 -11.45
N PHE A 180 -6.28 -16.96 -10.57
CA PHE A 180 -5.90 -18.32 -10.26
C PHE A 180 -7.14 -19.15 -9.98
N ASN A 181 -7.38 -20.19 -10.75
CA ASN A 181 -8.57 -21.07 -10.67
C ASN A 181 -9.88 -20.26 -10.58
N ASN A 182 -10.10 -19.34 -11.51
CA ASN A 182 -11.24 -18.42 -11.57
C ASN A 182 -11.38 -17.47 -10.36
N ASN A 183 -10.33 -17.27 -9.59
CA ASN A 183 -10.31 -16.28 -8.53
C ASN A 183 -9.46 -15.08 -8.95
N LEU A 184 -10.05 -13.88 -8.91
CA LEU A 184 -9.38 -12.62 -9.15
C LEU A 184 -8.87 -12.05 -7.82
N LEU A 185 -7.57 -11.88 -7.71
CA LEU A 185 -6.90 -11.34 -6.54
C LEU A 185 -6.31 -9.98 -6.86
N PHE A 186 -6.54 -8.97 -6.02
CA PHE A 186 -5.89 -7.66 -6.08
C PHE A 186 -5.82 -7.04 -4.68
N HIS A 187 -5.01 -5.97 -4.52
CA HIS A 187 -4.73 -5.43 -3.19
C HIS A 187 -5.94 -4.71 -2.58
N ALA A 188 -6.40 -3.58 -3.16
CA ALA A 188 -7.36 -2.71 -2.50
C ALA A 188 -8.66 -2.56 -3.26
N SER A 189 -8.64 -1.98 -4.46
CA SER A 189 -9.84 -1.64 -5.20
C SER A 189 -9.66 -1.74 -6.71
N ILE A 190 -10.78 -1.75 -7.41
CA ILE A 190 -10.91 -1.40 -8.83
C ILE A 190 -11.70 -0.10 -8.88
N PRO A 191 -11.14 1.03 -9.34
CA PRO A 191 -11.84 2.30 -9.37
C PRO A 191 -13.15 2.24 -10.15
N LEU A 192 -14.23 2.70 -9.53
CA LEU A 192 -15.59 2.69 -10.10
C LEU A 192 -16.19 4.10 -10.12
N ASN A 193 -17.03 4.36 -11.13
CA ASN A 193 -17.98 5.46 -11.13
C ASN A 193 -19.14 5.20 -10.15
N ALA A 194 -19.95 6.21 -9.88
CA ALA A 194 -21.08 6.10 -8.95
C ALA A 194 -22.16 5.10 -9.41
N ASP A 195 -22.26 4.86 -10.71
CA ASP A 195 -23.16 3.87 -11.32
C ASP A 195 -22.62 2.43 -11.32
N GLY A 196 -21.38 2.23 -10.81
CA GLY A 196 -20.72 0.93 -10.79
C GLY A 196 -19.96 0.57 -12.06
N SER A 197 -19.94 1.41 -13.08
CA SER A 197 -19.07 1.24 -14.26
C SER A 197 -17.61 1.46 -13.91
N LEU A 198 -16.70 0.85 -14.70
CA LEU A 198 -15.26 1.01 -14.50
C LEU A 198 -14.85 2.46 -14.73
N LYS A 199 -14.10 3.03 -13.79
CA LYS A 199 -13.60 4.40 -13.88
C LYS A 199 -12.29 4.45 -14.64
N GLU A 200 -12.20 5.36 -15.62
CA GLU A 200 -10.94 5.68 -16.28
C GLU A 200 -10.02 6.49 -15.36
N VAL A 201 -8.78 6.04 -15.23
CA VAL A 201 -7.71 6.72 -14.48
C VAL A 201 -6.58 7.07 -15.44
N GLU A 202 -6.09 8.30 -15.36
CA GLU A 202 -4.97 8.77 -16.16
C GLU A 202 -3.65 8.27 -15.55
N ILE A 203 -2.96 7.40 -16.26
CA ILE A 203 -1.69 6.78 -15.83
C ILE A 203 -0.44 7.45 -16.44
N ALA A 204 -0.62 8.22 -17.49
CA ALA A 204 0.37 9.08 -18.12
C ALA A 204 -0.38 10.22 -18.84
N PRO A 205 0.28 11.34 -19.18
CA PRO A 205 -0.37 12.45 -19.87
C PRO A 205 -1.17 12.00 -21.10
N GLY A 206 -2.50 12.13 -21.05
CA GLY A 206 -3.42 11.73 -22.13
C GLY A 206 -3.69 10.23 -22.26
N ILE A 207 -3.09 9.37 -21.43
CA ILE A 207 -3.32 7.92 -21.44
C ILE A 207 -4.21 7.54 -20.26
N LYS A 208 -5.42 7.08 -20.57
CA LYS A 208 -6.41 6.65 -19.59
C LYS A 208 -6.71 5.17 -19.75
N CYS A 209 -6.79 4.48 -18.63
CA CYS A 209 -7.09 3.05 -18.57
C CYS A 209 -8.10 2.77 -17.46
N SER A 210 -8.81 1.65 -17.55
CA SER A 210 -9.72 1.16 -16.52
C SER A 210 -9.59 -0.34 -16.31
N GLY A 211 -10.09 -0.86 -15.19
CA GLY A 211 -10.18 -2.29 -14.89
C GLY A 211 -8.86 -3.04 -15.07
N LYS A 212 -8.87 -4.11 -15.86
CA LYS A 212 -7.72 -4.99 -16.11
C LYS A 212 -6.54 -4.25 -16.73
N GLU A 213 -6.82 -3.42 -17.74
CA GLU A 213 -5.81 -2.64 -18.44
C GLU A 213 -5.12 -1.64 -17.50
N LEU A 214 -5.88 -0.98 -16.62
CA LEU A 214 -5.33 -0.06 -15.62
C LEU A 214 -4.30 -0.78 -14.73
N LEU A 215 -4.67 -1.92 -14.14
CA LEU A 215 -3.77 -2.64 -13.25
C LEU A 215 -2.54 -3.19 -13.98
N TYR A 216 -2.71 -3.68 -15.21
CA TYR A 216 -1.60 -4.14 -16.04
C TYR A 216 -0.60 -3.00 -16.31
N ASN A 217 -1.08 -1.86 -16.79
CA ASN A 217 -0.23 -0.72 -17.15
C ASN A 217 0.44 -0.09 -15.93
N ILE A 218 -0.24 0.00 -14.77
CA ILE A 218 0.40 0.37 -13.51
C ILE A 218 1.54 -0.61 -13.18
N GLY A 219 1.29 -1.91 -13.34
CA GLY A 219 2.31 -2.96 -13.13
C GLY A 219 3.55 -2.76 -14.00
N MET A 220 3.39 -2.29 -15.24
CA MET A 220 4.51 -1.93 -16.12
C MET A 220 5.17 -0.63 -15.67
N LEU A 221 4.39 0.42 -15.42
CA LEU A 221 4.89 1.73 -15.03
C LEU A 221 5.75 1.72 -13.76
N ILE A 222 5.36 0.97 -12.73
CA ILE A 222 6.15 0.86 -11.49
C ILE A 222 7.49 0.13 -11.67
N ARG A 223 7.72 -0.54 -12.78
CA ARG A 223 8.99 -1.19 -13.14
C ARG A 223 9.93 -0.27 -13.88
N THR A 224 9.40 0.73 -14.58
CA THR A 224 10.16 1.69 -15.40
C THR A 224 11.37 2.32 -14.70
N PRO A 225 11.30 2.76 -13.42
CA PRO A 225 12.47 3.35 -12.75
C PRO A 225 13.66 2.38 -12.57
N PHE A 226 13.42 1.08 -12.70
CA PHE A 226 14.41 0.03 -12.53
C PHE A 226 14.90 -0.58 -13.85
N GLN A 227 14.44 -0.07 -14.99
CA GLN A 227 14.83 -0.50 -16.33
C GLN A 227 15.94 0.41 -16.88
N THR A 228 16.85 -0.18 -17.64
CA THR A 228 18.01 0.53 -18.22
C THR A 228 17.68 1.22 -19.55
N ASP A 229 16.69 0.73 -20.25
CA ASP A 229 16.28 1.15 -21.60
C ASP A 229 15.21 2.25 -21.61
N SER A 230 14.69 2.65 -20.45
CA SER A 230 13.75 3.76 -20.31
C SER A 230 14.47 5.12 -20.35
N SER A 231 13.84 6.13 -20.92
CA SER A 231 14.33 7.51 -20.91
C SER A 231 14.34 8.10 -19.48
N GLU A 232 15.10 9.18 -19.29
CA GLU A 232 15.13 9.89 -17.99
C GLU A 232 13.75 10.46 -17.62
N GLU A 233 13.03 10.97 -18.62
CA GLU A 233 11.69 11.54 -18.44
C GLU A 233 10.67 10.47 -18.01
N GLU A 234 10.67 9.30 -18.66
CA GLU A 234 9.82 8.18 -18.29
C GLU A 234 10.14 7.68 -16.88
N ARG A 235 11.42 7.51 -16.54
CA ARG A 235 11.82 7.11 -15.19
C ARG A 235 11.39 8.12 -14.13
N LYS A 236 11.52 9.42 -14.43
CA LYS A 236 11.12 10.50 -13.51
C LYS A 236 9.61 10.48 -13.28
N TYR A 237 8.81 10.41 -14.35
CA TYR A 237 7.36 10.31 -14.25
C TYR A 237 6.93 9.08 -13.45
N ALA A 238 7.48 7.91 -13.77
CA ALA A 238 7.18 6.66 -13.08
C ALA A 238 7.61 6.69 -11.60
N THR A 239 8.72 7.39 -11.28
CA THR A 239 9.16 7.62 -9.91
C THR A 239 8.16 8.50 -9.16
N ASP A 240 7.68 9.57 -9.78
CA ASP A 240 6.65 10.46 -9.21
C ASP A 240 5.33 9.70 -8.98
N PHE A 241 4.98 8.82 -9.91
CA PHE A 241 3.72 8.07 -9.88
C PHE A 241 3.57 7.18 -8.63
N PHE A 242 4.64 6.82 -7.95
CA PHE A 242 4.56 6.16 -6.64
C PHE A 242 3.84 7.02 -5.59
N LEU A 243 3.95 8.35 -5.66
CA LEU A 243 3.17 9.23 -4.78
C LEU A 243 1.67 9.13 -5.11
N TYR A 244 1.33 9.18 -6.42
CA TYR A 244 -0.06 9.02 -6.84
C TYR A 244 -0.65 7.67 -6.39
N LEU A 245 0.11 6.59 -6.57
CA LEU A 245 -0.35 5.27 -6.13
C LEU A 245 -0.59 5.20 -4.63
N TRP A 246 0.21 5.91 -3.84
CA TRP A 246 0.10 5.90 -2.38
C TRP A 246 -1.04 6.77 -1.85
N CYS A 247 -1.30 7.96 -2.44
CA CYS A 247 -2.26 8.91 -1.87
C CYS A 247 -3.11 9.66 -2.91
N GLY A 248 -2.99 9.32 -4.19
CA GLY A 248 -3.78 9.95 -5.26
C GLY A 248 -5.24 9.48 -5.26
N PRO A 249 -6.17 10.36 -5.64
CA PRO A 249 -7.56 10.00 -5.82
C PRO A 249 -7.68 8.96 -6.94
N ASP A 250 -8.61 8.01 -6.78
CA ASP A 250 -8.84 6.92 -7.73
C ASP A 250 -7.64 5.95 -7.92
N SER A 251 -6.60 6.04 -7.09
CA SER A 251 -5.54 5.04 -7.10
C SER A 251 -6.06 3.68 -6.65
N PRO A 252 -5.85 2.58 -7.42
CA PRO A 252 -6.32 1.25 -7.04
C PRO A 252 -5.63 0.70 -5.78
N LEU A 253 -4.58 1.37 -5.28
CA LEU A 253 -3.90 1.00 -4.04
C LEU A 253 -4.33 1.85 -2.83
N PHE A 254 -5.12 2.90 -3.05
CA PHE A 254 -5.58 3.81 -2.00
C PHE A 254 -7.09 4.05 -2.03
N ASP A 255 -7.62 4.49 -3.17
CA ASP A 255 -9.04 4.72 -3.48
C ASP A 255 -9.83 5.45 -2.38
N LYS A 256 -9.29 6.61 -1.99
CA LYS A 256 -9.94 7.55 -1.09
C LYS A 256 -9.79 8.98 -1.61
N SER A 257 -10.68 9.86 -1.21
CA SER A 257 -10.71 11.25 -1.66
C SER A 257 -9.42 12.04 -1.36
N LYS A 258 -8.77 11.75 -0.25
CA LYS A 258 -7.52 12.37 0.20
C LYS A 258 -6.84 11.53 1.26
N MET A 259 -5.55 11.76 1.47
CA MET A 259 -4.84 11.29 2.65
C MET A 259 -4.73 12.44 3.67
N ALA A 260 -5.44 12.33 4.78
CA ALA A 260 -5.56 13.38 5.79
C ALA A 260 -4.37 13.43 6.79
N THR A 261 -3.16 13.17 6.31
CA THR A 261 -1.96 13.14 7.17
C THR A 261 -1.69 14.52 7.78
N PHE A 262 -1.73 15.58 6.98
CA PHE A 262 -1.52 16.95 7.42
C PHE A 262 -2.57 17.35 8.47
N GLU A 263 -3.82 17.14 8.15
CA GLU A 263 -4.96 17.49 8.99
C GLU A 263 -4.86 16.86 10.38
N ARG A 264 -4.45 15.58 10.43
CA ARG A 264 -4.28 14.85 11.71
C ARG A 264 -3.17 15.41 12.59
N TYR A 265 -2.10 15.94 12.00
CA TYR A 265 -1.02 16.59 12.75
C TYR A 265 -1.40 18.00 13.19
N PHE A 266 -1.91 18.81 12.29
CA PHE A 266 -1.96 20.24 12.48
C PHE A 266 -3.35 20.80 12.81
N ILE A 267 -4.44 20.06 12.63
CA ILE A 267 -5.80 20.55 12.85
C ILE A 267 -6.49 19.70 13.93
N ALA A 268 -7.12 20.35 14.92
CA ALA A 268 -7.82 19.67 16.00
C ALA A 268 -9.20 19.13 15.57
N ASP A 269 -9.88 19.82 14.65
CA ASP A 269 -11.21 19.43 14.17
C ASP A 269 -11.16 18.11 13.41
N LYS A 270 -11.71 17.06 14.03
CA LYS A 270 -11.74 15.70 13.48
C LYS A 270 -12.55 15.58 12.18
N ALA A 271 -13.44 16.51 11.89
CA ALA A 271 -14.18 16.50 10.62
C ALA A 271 -13.23 16.63 9.42
N THR A 272 -12.10 17.36 9.58
CA THR A 272 -11.08 17.49 8.54
C THR A 272 -10.28 16.20 8.30
N HIS A 273 -10.29 15.27 9.26
CA HIS A 273 -9.56 13.99 9.20
C HIS A 273 -10.29 12.92 8.39
N ASN A 274 -11.51 13.21 7.90
CA ASN A 274 -12.28 12.25 7.12
C ASN A 274 -11.62 11.99 5.76
N GLU A 275 -11.51 10.70 5.42
CA GLU A 275 -11.03 10.19 4.14
C GLU A 275 -12.16 9.40 3.50
N GLU A 276 -12.92 10.06 2.62
CA GLU A 276 -14.05 9.41 1.95
C GLU A 276 -13.54 8.27 1.04
N LYS A 277 -14.09 7.06 1.24
CA LYS A 277 -13.74 5.88 0.44
C LYS A 277 -14.33 5.98 -0.96
N GLY A 278 -13.61 5.44 -1.95
CA GLY A 278 -14.06 5.34 -3.34
C GLY A 278 -15.32 4.49 -3.51
N ASN A 279 -15.90 4.57 -4.70
CA ASN A 279 -17.18 3.89 -4.98
C ASN A 279 -17.07 2.36 -4.93
N TYR A 280 -15.89 1.78 -5.21
CA TYR A 280 -15.68 0.35 -5.06
C TYR A 280 -16.08 -0.13 -3.66
N PHE A 281 -15.63 0.55 -2.60
CA PHE A 281 -15.93 0.16 -1.22
C PHE A 281 -17.40 0.31 -0.85
N LYS A 282 -18.14 1.19 -1.55
CA LYS A 282 -19.58 1.39 -1.36
C LYS A 282 -20.41 0.34 -2.10
N LEU A 283 -19.91 -0.11 -3.26
CA LEU A 283 -20.65 -0.93 -4.22
C LEU A 283 -20.26 -2.42 -4.22
N ARG A 284 -19.15 -2.79 -3.54
CA ARG A 284 -18.60 -4.14 -3.54
C ARG A 284 -19.50 -5.24 -2.96
N ASP A 285 -20.66 -4.89 -2.39
CA ASP A 285 -21.66 -5.84 -1.89
C ASP A 285 -22.77 -6.11 -2.93
N ASN A 286 -22.74 -5.43 -4.07
CA ASN A 286 -23.66 -5.66 -5.16
C ASN A 286 -23.13 -6.75 -6.10
N GLU A 287 -23.87 -7.86 -6.21
CA GLU A 287 -23.47 -9.02 -7.01
C GLU A 287 -23.23 -8.68 -8.49
N GLN A 288 -24.12 -7.86 -9.09
CA GLN A 288 -23.98 -7.52 -10.51
C GLN A 288 -22.72 -6.69 -10.77
N ILE A 289 -22.38 -5.78 -9.87
CA ILE A 289 -21.14 -4.99 -10.00
C ILE A 289 -19.90 -5.87 -9.84
N VAL A 290 -19.93 -6.81 -8.90
CA VAL A 290 -18.85 -7.78 -8.72
C VAL A 290 -18.71 -8.67 -9.95
N ASP A 291 -19.81 -9.13 -10.54
CA ASP A 291 -19.79 -9.90 -11.80
C ASP A 291 -19.22 -9.06 -12.96
N ASN A 292 -19.63 -7.79 -13.11
CA ASN A 292 -19.12 -6.90 -14.15
C ASN A 292 -17.59 -6.66 -14.02
N ILE A 293 -17.09 -6.57 -12.78
CA ILE A 293 -15.63 -6.49 -12.56
C ILE A 293 -14.95 -7.78 -13.03
N MET A 294 -15.47 -8.95 -12.65
CA MET A 294 -14.89 -10.24 -13.05
C MET A 294 -14.93 -10.42 -14.57
N ASP A 295 -16.02 -10.01 -15.23
CA ASP A 295 -16.14 -10.03 -16.70
C ASP A 295 -15.08 -9.16 -17.37
N ALA A 296 -14.82 -7.97 -16.84
CA ALA A 296 -13.78 -7.07 -17.34
C ALA A 296 -12.35 -7.62 -17.18
N PHE A 297 -12.16 -8.54 -16.24
CA PHE A 297 -10.90 -9.28 -16.08
C PHE A 297 -10.89 -10.63 -16.81
N GLU A 298 -11.93 -10.94 -17.59
CA GLU A 298 -12.09 -12.21 -18.33
C GLU A 298 -12.12 -13.43 -17.42
N VAL A 299 -12.54 -13.27 -16.16
CA VAL A 299 -12.76 -14.36 -15.23
C VAL A 299 -14.12 -14.98 -15.53
N THR A 300 -14.14 -16.19 -16.02
CA THR A 300 -15.35 -16.89 -16.49
C THR A 300 -15.69 -18.07 -15.61
N GLY A 301 -16.92 -18.59 -15.75
CA GLY A 301 -17.39 -19.76 -15.02
C GLY A 301 -18.36 -19.43 -13.87
N ALA A 302 -19.00 -20.44 -13.32
CA ALA A 302 -20.03 -20.28 -12.28
C ALA A 302 -19.40 -19.98 -10.90
N ASN A 303 -18.26 -20.59 -10.60
CA ASN A 303 -17.57 -20.49 -9.31
C ASN A 303 -16.37 -19.54 -9.47
N ARG A 304 -16.66 -18.26 -9.56
CA ARG A 304 -15.66 -17.19 -9.71
C ARG A 304 -15.77 -16.22 -8.55
N HIS A 305 -14.63 -15.74 -8.06
CA HIS A 305 -14.58 -14.89 -6.88
C HIS A 305 -13.59 -13.76 -7.04
N ILE A 306 -13.82 -12.69 -6.26
CA ILE A 306 -12.86 -11.63 -5.97
C ILE A 306 -12.32 -11.84 -4.56
N ILE A 307 -11.00 -11.75 -4.40
CA ILE A 307 -10.32 -11.79 -3.11
C ILE A 307 -9.46 -10.54 -3.00
N ASN A 308 -9.75 -9.69 -2.02
CA ASN A 308 -8.98 -8.45 -1.80
C ASN A 308 -8.79 -8.13 -0.31
N GLY A 309 -8.07 -7.02 -0.02
CA GLY A 309 -7.74 -6.58 1.33
C GLY A 309 -7.72 -5.06 1.48
N HIS A 310 -6.65 -4.51 2.06
CA HIS A 310 -6.34 -3.09 2.25
C HIS A 310 -7.18 -2.35 3.29
N VAL A 311 -8.50 -2.52 3.30
CA VAL A 311 -9.37 -1.92 4.31
C VAL A 311 -9.80 -3.01 5.27
N PRO A 312 -9.29 -3.00 6.51
CA PRO A 312 -9.63 -4.02 7.49
C PRO A 312 -11.12 -4.11 7.75
N VAL A 313 -11.60 -5.34 7.93
CA VAL A 313 -12.98 -5.62 8.29
C VAL A 313 -13.21 -5.30 9.76
N HIS A 314 -14.18 -4.45 10.06
CA HIS A 314 -14.55 -4.08 11.44
C HIS A 314 -15.56 -5.08 12.01
N VAL A 315 -15.09 -6.26 12.40
CA VAL A 315 -15.93 -7.34 12.95
C VAL A 315 -16.65 -6.88 14.23
N CYS A 316 -16.00 -6.06 15.07
CA CYS A 316 -16.61 -5.49 16.26
C CYS A 316 -17.86 -4.62 15.96
N ASN A 317 -17.98 -4.10 14.73
CA ASN A 317 -19.13 -3.34 14.25
C ASN A 317 -20.11 -4.21 13.45
N GLY A 318 -19.93 -5.54 13.42
CA GLY A 318 -20.77 -6.47 12.68
C GLY A 318 -20.51 -6.51 11.17
N GLU A 319 -19.38 -5.97 10.69
CA GLU A 319 -19.03 -6.05 9.28
C GLU A 319 -18.69 -7.50 8.88
N ASN A 320 -19.32 -7.98 7.80
CA ASN A 320 -19.05 -9.32 7.26
C ASN A 320 -17.92 -9.25 6.21
N PRO A 321 -16.86 -10.08 6.32
CA PRO A 321 -15.81 -10.18 5.30
C PRO A 321 -16.29 -10.77 3.97
N ILE A 322 -17.40 -11.52 3.98
CA ILE A 322 -17.98 -12.14 2.80
C ILE A 322 -19.04 -11.18 2.24
N LYS A 323 -18.85 -10.73 1.00
CA LYS A 323 -19.66 -9.75 0.28
C LYS A 323 -20.29 -10.35 -0.97
N ALA A 324 -21.26 -9.64 -1.56
CA ALA A 324 -21.87 -10.01 -2.82
C ALA A 324 -22.30 -11.49 -2.86
N ASN A 325 -22.99 -11.94 -1.82
CA ASN A 325 -23.50 -13.32 -1.69
C ASN A 325 -22.42 -14.40 -1.89
N GLY A 326 -21.19 -14.18 -1.35
CA GLY A 326 -20.06 -15.09 -1.44
C GLY A 326 -19.11 -14.84 -2.59
N LYS A 327 -19.45 -14.00 -3.56
CA LYS A 327 -18.62 -13.72 -4.74
C LYS A 327 -17.39 -12.85 -4.44
N LEU A 328 -17.38 -12.14 -3.31
CA LEU A 328 -16.25 -11.31 -2.90
C LEU A 328 -15.88 -11.58 -1.45
N MET A 329 -14.58 -11.80 -1.21
CA MET A 329 -14.00 -12.05 0.12
C MET A 329 -12.97 -10.99 0.44
N VAL A 330 -13.16 -10.29 1.57
CA VAL A 330 -12.19 -9.33 2.10
C VAL A 330 -11.38 -10.03 3.18
N ILE A 331 -10.10 -10.29 2.92
CA ILE A 331 -9.25 -11.07 3.82
C ILE A 331 -8.33 -10.22 4.70
N ASP A 332 -8.59 -8.90 4.79
CA ASP A 332 -7.85 -8.00 5.67
C ASP A 332 -8.54 -7.90 7.03
N GLY A 333 -7.93 -8.48 8.03
CA GLY A 333 -8.37 -8.40 9.43
C GLY A 333 -7.50 -7.50 10.30
N GLY A 334 -6.51 -6.80 9.72
CA GLY A 334 -5.60 -5.94 10.45
C GLY A 334 -4.67 -6.72 11.38
N PHE A 335 -3.71 -7.49 10.85
CA PHE A 335 -2.75 -8.29 11.62
C PHE A 335 -1.92 -7.50 12.65
N SER A 336 -1.72 -6.19 12.41
CA SER A 336 -1.00 -5.36 13.36
C SER A 336 -1.80 -5.20 14.66
N GLN A 337 -1.12 -5.42 15.79
CA GLN A 337 -1.69 -5.24 17.13
C GLN A 337 -2.40 -3.89 17.32
N ALA A 338 -1.96 -2.85 16.60
CA ALA A 338 -2.57 -1.52 16.63
C ALA A 338 -4.02 -1.52 16.12
N TYR A 339 -4.36 -2.44 15.22
CA TYR A 339 -5.72 -2.54 14.64
C TYR A 339 -6.67 -3.44 15.44
N HIS A 340 -6.18 -4.32 16.32
CA HIS A 340 -7.02 -5.29 17.04
C HIS A 340 -8.17 -4.65 17.81
N LYS A 341 -7.97 -3.42 18.33
CA LYS A 341 -9.03 -2.67 19.04
C LYS A 341 -10.13 -2.16 18.09
N GLU A 342 -9.77 -1.90 16.83
CA GLU A 342 -10.68 -1.37 15.83
C GLU A 342 -11.40 -2.49 15.08
N THR A 343 -10.71 -3.59 14.80
CA THR A 343 -11.26 -4.73 14.05
C THR A 343 -11.95 -5.77 14.93
N GLY A 344 -11.49 -5.94 16.16
CA GLY A 344 -11.95 -6.97 17.10
C GLY A 344 -11.33 -8.36 16.88
N ILE A 345 -10.43 -8.49 15.89
CA ILE A 345 -9.78 -9.76 15.52
C ILE A 345 -8.28 -9.56 15.28
N ALA A 346 -7.54 -10.67 15.15
CA ALA A 346 -6.11 -10.67 14.81
C ALA A 346 -5.84 -10.91 13.32
N GLY A 347 -6.86 -11.21 12.52
CA GLY A 347 -6.72 -11.41 11.09
C GLY A 347 -7.55 -12.56 10.54
N TYR A 348 -7.40 -12.80 9.24
CA TYR A 348 -8.06 -13.89 8.53
C TYR A 348 -7.04 -14.80 7.84
N THR A 349 -7.39 -16.09 7.73
CA THR A 349 -6.79 -17.02 6.79
C THR A 349 -7.88 -17.57 5.89
N LEU A 350 -7.75 -17.37 4.58
CA LEU A 350 -8.62 -17.98 3.59
C LEU A 350 -7.99 -19.29 3.12
N VAL A 351 -8.70 -20.39 3.33
CA VAL A 351 -8.28 -21.72 2.88
C VAL A 351 -9.08 -22.09 1.64
N TYR A 352 -8.38 -22.27 0.51
CA TYR A 352 -8.95 -22.78 -0.73
C TYR A 352 -8.60 -24.27 -0.85
N HIS A 353 -9.59 -25.10 -0.92
CA HIS A 353 -9.41 -26.56 -1.03
C HIS A 353 -10.32 -27.18 -2.09
N SER A 354 -10.19 -28.48 -2.32
CA SER A 354 -10.88 -29.16 -3.41
C SER A 354 -12.41 -29.13 -3.38
N ARG A 355 -13.03 -28.57 -2.34
CA ARG A 355 -14.49 -28.41 -2.24
C ARG A 355 -14.96 -26.96 -2.11
N GLY A 356 -14.04 -25.97 -2.15
CA GLY A 356 -14.42 -24.56 -2.06
C GLY A 356 -13.58 -23.78 -1.05
N PHE A 357 -14.17 -22.80 -0.37
CA PHE A 357 -13.49 -21.87 0.50
C PHE A 357 -13.92 -21.99 1.95
N VAL A 358 -12.95 -21.90 2.83
CA VAL A 358 -13.13 -21.80 4.28
C VAL A 358 -12.38 -20.57 4.77
N LEU A 359 -13.07 -19.68 5.47
CA LEU A 359 -12.49 -18.50 6.10
C LEU A 359 -12.26 -18.78 7.58
N VAL A 360 -11.02 -18.68 8.02
CA VAL A 360 -10.61 -18.80 9.42
C VAL A 360 -10.33 -17.42 9.97
N GLN A 361 -11.07 -17.01 10.99
CA GLN A 361 -10.89 -15.78 11.73
C GLN A 361 -10.09 -16.06 12.99
N HIS A 362 -9.02 -15.31 13.21
CA HIS A 362 -8.14 -15.46 14.37
C HIS A 362 -8.49 -14.43 15.46
N GLU A 363 -8.60 -14.89 16.70
CA GLU A 363 -8.74 -14.00 17.85
C GLU A 363 -7.40 -13.37 18.23
N PRO A 364 -7.41 -12.16 18.83
CA PRO A 364 -6.19 -11.50 19.27
C PRO A 364 -5.41 -12.35 20.27
N PHE A 365 -4.12 -12.56 19.98
CA PHE A 365 -3.20 -13.22 20.88
C PHE A 365 -2.62 -12.20 21.86
N THR A 366 -2.71 -12.48 23.17
CA THR A 366 -2.29 -11.56 24.22
C THR A 366 -0.78 -11.58 24.45
N SER A 367 -0.25 -12.72 24.83
CA SER A 367 1.19 -12.96 24.97
C SER A 367 1.49 -14.46 25.13
N THR A 368 2.72 -14.86 24.81
CA THR A 368 3.20 -16.24 25.05
C THR A 368 3.11 -16.60 26.53
N LEU A 369 3.46 -15.66 27.42
CA LEU A 369 3.42 -15.89 28.87
C LEU A 369 1.99 -16.13 29.37
N ASP A 370 1.04 -15.32 28.91
CA ASP A 370 -0.38 -15.46 29.27
C ASP A 370 -0.95 -16.81 28.75
N ALA A 371 -0.61 -17.18 27.51
CA ALA A 371 -1.01 -18.46 26.94
C ALA A 371 -0.47 -19.66 27.75
N ILE A 372 0.80 -19.61 28.16
CA ILE A 372 1.42 -20.67 28.97
C ILE A 372 0.79 -20.71 30.40
N GLN A 373 0.65 -19.56 31.07
CA GLN A 373 0.12 -19.51 32.44
C GLN A 373 -1.35 -19.93 32.53
N LYS A 374 -2.15 -19.57 31.53
CA LYS A 374 -3.59 -19.86 31.51
C LYS A 374 -3.94 -21.13 30.74
N CYS A 375 -2.93 -21.81 30.15
CA CYS A 375 -3.13 -22.96 29.27
C CYS A 375 -4.12 -22.64 28.12
N ASN A 376 -4.11 -21.40 27.62
CA ASN A 376 -4.97 -20.97 26.52
C ASN A 376 -4.31 -21.27 25.18
N ASP A 377 -5.08 -21.87 24.27
CA ASP A 377 -4.67 -22.02 22.88
C ASP A 377 -5.03 -20.78 22.05
N ILE A 378 -4.45 -20.65 20.85
CA ILE A 378 -4.85 -19.65 19.89
C ILE A 378 -6.26 -20.00 19.41
N LYS A 379 -7.22 -19.14 19.72
CA LYS A 379 -8.61 -19.34 19.34
C LYS A 379 -8.85 -18.84 17.92
N SER A 380 -9.59 -19.61 17.15
CA SER A 380 -10.06 -19.22 15.84
C SER A 380 -11.46 -19.75 15.59
N THR A 381 -12.22 -19.01 14.80
CA THR A 381 -13.53 -19.45 14.31
C THR A 381 -13.44 -19.73 12.83
N THR A 382 -14.17 -20.74 12.38
CA THR A 382 -14.14 -21.19 11.00
C THR A 382 -15.51 -21.02 10.38
N GLN A 383 -15.56 -20.36 9.20
CA GLN A 383 -16.77 -20.15 8.42
C GLN A 383 -16.59 -20.78 7.03
N ILE A 384 -17.51 -21.63 6.64
CA ILE A 384 -17.58 -22.14 5.28
C ILE A 384 -18.17 -21.03 4.40
N VAL A 385 -17.40 -20.56 3.42
CA VAL A 385 -17.84 -19.55 2.44
C VAL A 385 -18.57 -20.19 1.29
N GLU A 386 -17.95 -21.25 0.75
CA GLU A 386 -18.52 -22.04 -0.34
C GLU A 386 -18.15 -23.50 -0.16
N MET A 387 -19.09 -24.37 -0.47
CA MET A 387 -18.86 -25.81 -0.52
C MET A 387 -19.51 -26.43 -1.76
N SER A 388 -18.68 -26.89 -2.68
CA SER A 388 -19.13 -27.61 -3.88
C SER A 388 -19.48 -29.07 -3.56
N ALA A 389 -20.57 -29.57 -4.14
CA ALA A 389 -20.91 -30.97 -4.09
C ALA A 389 -19.87 -31.87 -4.82
N HIS A 390 -19.27 -31.34 -5.89
CA HIS A 390 -18.23 -32.03 -6.65
C HIS A 390 -16.83 -31.59 -6.18
N ARG A 391 -15.99 -32.57 -5.92
CA ARG A 391 -14.59 -32.32 -5.55
C ARG A 391 -13.81 -31.88 -6.78
N MET A 392 -13.19 -30.71 -6.73
CA MET A 392 -12.22 -30.25 -7.73
C MET A 392 -11.00 -31.20 -7.74
N ARG A 393 -10.62 -31.68 -8.90
CA ARG A 393 -9.42 -32.48 -9.11
C ARG A 393 -8.31 -31.58 -9.66
N VAL A 394 -7.07 -32.10 -9.67
CA VAL A 394 -5.95 -31.37 -10.29
C VAL A 394 -6.24 -31.05 -11.76
N ALA A 395 -6.86 -31.96 -12.49
CA ALA A 395 -7.23 -31.75 -13.89
C ALA A 395 -8.22 -30.59 -14.13
N ASP A 396 -8.94 -30.17 -13.11
CA ASP A 396 -9.95 -29.11 -13.18
C ASP A 396 -9.33 -27.74 -12.80
N THR A 397 -8.03 -27.67 -12.50
CA THR A 397 -7.29 -26.47 -12.13
C THR A 397 -6.49 -25.93 -13.31
N ASP A 398 -6.07 -24.65 -13.24
CA ASP A 398 -5.22 -24.00 -14.25
C ASP A 398 -3.92 -24.78 -14.47
N ILE A 399 -3.28 -25.22 -13.38
CA ILE A 399 -2.07 -26.08 -13.46
C ILE A 399 -2.39 -27.43 -14.10
N GLY A 400 -3.53 -28.02 -13.78
CA GLY A 400 -3.95 -29.28 -14.38
C GLY A 400 -4.22 -29.17 -15.88
N HIS A 401 -4.83 -28.06 -16.32
CA HIS A 401 -5.03 -27.77 -17.74
C HIS A 401 -3.70 -27.62 -18.47
N GLU A 402 -2.72 -26.93 -17.88
CA GLU A 402 -1.39 -26.77 -18.46
C GLU A 402 -0.64 -28.11 -18.55
N LEU A 403 -0.66 -28.91 -17.48
CA LEU A 403 -0.10 -30.27 -17.48
C LEU A 403 -0.76 -31.15 -18.54
N GLY A 404 -2.08 -31.04 -18.72
CA GLY A 404 -2.82 -31.75 -19.75
C GLY A 404 -2.38 -31.41 -21.17
N LYS A 405 -2.04 -30.13 -21.44
CA LYS A 405 -1.45 -29.74 -22.73
C LYS A 405 -0.07 -30.35 -22.93
N GLN A 406 0.80 -30.25 -21.91
CA GLN A 406 2.15 -30.83 -21.97
C GLN A 406 2.12 -32.36 -22.18
N ILE A 407 1.22 -33.05 -21.53
CA ILE A 407 1.03 -34.49 -21.74
C ILE A 407 0.66 -34.79 -23.20
N LYS A 408 -0.32 -34.07 -23.78
CA LYS A 408 -0.70 -34.21 -25.17
C LYS A 408 0.45 -33.94 -26.16
N ASP A 409 1.25 -32.92 -25.85
CA ASP A 409 2.40 -32.60 -26.71
C ASP A 409 3.50 -33.67 -26.61
N LEU A 410 3.74 -34.25 -25.43
CA LEU A 410 4.66 -35.37 -25.26
C LEU A 410 4.14 -36.64 -25.95
N GLU A 411 2.84 -36.92 -25.90
CA GLU A 411 2.22 -38.05 -26.64
C GLU A 411 2.39 -37.88 -28.15
N ARG A 412 2.17 -36.69 -28.69
CA ARG A 412 2.41 -36.35 -30.10
C ARG A 412 3.87 -36.51 -30.49
N LEU A 413 4.79 -36.04 -29.64
CA LEU A 413 6.22 -36.21 -29.86
C LEU A 413 6.61 -37.70 -29.88
N LEU A 414 6.15 -38.46 -28.91
CA LEU A 414 6.39 -39.91 -28.85
C LEU A 414 5.84 -40.65 -30.09
N TYR A 415 4.64 -40.25 -30.53
CA TYR A 415 4.07 -40.79 -31.79
C TYR A 415 4.97 -40.49 -32.99
N ALA A 416 5.45 -39.25 -33.12
CA ALA A 416 6.31 -38.83 -34.21
C ALA A 416 7.67 -39.57 -34.25
N TYR A 417 8.28 -39.82 -33.09
CA TYR A 417 9.48 -40.66 -33.00
C TYR A 417 9.20 -42.13 -33.40
N ARG A 418 8.13 -42.71 -32.88
CA ARG A 418 7.78 -44.12 -33.18
C ARG A 418 7.45 -44.39 -34.65
N HIS A 419 6.98 -43.36 -35.37
CA HIS A 419 6.61 -43.47 -36.76
C HIS A 419 7.68 -42.87 -37.73
N GLY A 420 8.86 -42.48 -37.17
CA GLY A 420 9.99 -41.96 -37.96
C GLY A 420 9.79 -40.57 -38.56
N TYR A 421 8.80 -39.80 -38.11
CA TYR A 421 8.61 -38.42 -38.54
C TYR A 421 9.70 -37.47 -37.95
N ILE A 422 10.26 -37.84 -36.82
CA ILE A 422 11.37 -37.12 -36.18
C ILE A 422 12.50 -38.12 -35.92
N LYS A 423 13.73 -37.77 -36.32
CA LYS A 423 14.94 -38.55 -36.03
C LYS A 423 15.62 -38.03 -34.79
N GLU A 424 16.13 -38.93 -33.95
CA GLU A 424 16.93 -38.57 -32.80
C GLU A 424 18.25 -37.91 -33.26
N VAL A 425 18.53 -36.68 -32.80
CA VAL A 425 19.81 -36.04 -33.02
C VAL A 425 20.69 -36.40 -31.85
N ILE A 426 21.60 -37.35 -32.06
CA ILE A 426 22.62 -37.67 -31.07
C ILE A 426 23.62 -36.53 -31.03
N PRO A 427 23.81 -35.81 -29.90
CA PRO A 427 24.83 -34.78 -29.79
C PRO A 427 26.19 -35.41 -30.07
N ASN A 428 26.93 -34.88 -31.04
CA ASN A 428 28.33 -35.27 -31.21
C ASN A 428 29.07 -35.02 -29.90
N LYS A 429 29.71 -36.10 -29.37
CA LYS A 429 30.54 -36.03 -28.19
C LYS A 429 31.74 -35.11 -28.40
#